data_3cd6114e8d89dad38b9b489b4aa48855
#
_entry.id   3cd6114e8d89dad38b9b489b4aa48855
#
_cell.length_a   1.000
_cell.length_b   1.000
_cell.length_c   1.000
_cell.angle_alpha   90.00
_cell.angle_beta   90.00
_cell.angle_gamma   90.00
#
_symmetry.space_group_name_H-M   'P 1'
#
loop_
_entity.id
_entity.type
_entity.pdbx_description
1 polymer ?
#
loop_
_entity_poly.entity_id
_entity_poly.type
_entity_poly.pdbx_seq_one_letter_code
_entity_poly.pdbx_strand_id
1 'polypeptide(L)'
;MKLVLIIGSGAVGKMTVGQELMKITDLRLFHNHMMIEPVIEIFNSFNGKVIQRLRDVVFEEFLKTDNEGMIFTVMWAFDMPSDLEYVLEVASKFDEVYCVELIADQSVRLERNKTGNRLANKASKRDLAASEQRLLNEEANHRLVSLPGEIPFENYLRIDNTLLAPDVVASMIKEKFSL
;
A
#
# COMPACT_ATOMS: atom_id res chain seq x y z
N MET A 1 -6.16 -6.22 -17.62
CA MET A 1 -4.97 -5.90 -16.78
C MET A 1 -5.33 -6.06 -15.31
N LYS A 2 -4.49 -6.71 -14.51
CA LYS A 2 -4.74 -7.04 -13.10
C LYS A 2 -4.28 -5.91 -12.16
N LEU A 3 -5.02 -5.70 -11.07
CA LEU A 3 -4.60 -4.87 -9.93
C LEU A 3 -4.54 -5.73 -8.67
N VAL A 4 -3.37 -5.82 -8.03
CA VAL A 4 -3.24 -6.30 -6.66
C VAL A 4 -3.14 -5.08 -5.74
N LEU A 5 -4.23 -4.76 -5.05
CA LEU A 5 -4.32 -3.65 -4.12
C LEU A 5 -3.92 -4.14 -2.72
N ILE A 6 -2.79 -3.67 -2.19
CA ILE A 6 -2.34 -4.02 -0.84
C ILE A 6 -2.64 -2.85 0.10
N ILE A 7 -3.56 -3.07 1.04
CA ILE A 7 -4.00 -2.07 2.03
C ILE A 7 -3.55 -2.44 3.46
N GLY A 8 -3.72 -1.53 4.38
CA GLY A 8 -3.44 -1.71 5.82
C GLY A 8 -2.70 -0.53 6.43
N SER A 9 -2.49 -0.58 7.73
CA SER A 9 -1.90 0.49 8.56
C SER A 9 -0.49 0.89 8.16
N GLY A 10 -0.01 2.00 8.71
CA GLY A 10 1.38 2.42 8.60
C GLY A 10 2.34 1.34 9.07
N ALA A 11 3.46 1.15 8.35
CA ALA A 11 4.53 0.19 8.65
C ALA A 11 4.12 -1.31 8.73
N VAL A 12 2.90 -1.70 8.29
CA VAL A 12 2.44 -3.09 8.31
C VAL A 12 3.22 -4.01 7.34
N GLY A 13 3.98 -3.45 6.38
CA GLY A 13 4.81 -4.21 5.46
C GLY A 13 4.37 -4.19 3.99
N LYS A 14 3.34 -3.41 3.62
CA LYS A 14 2.77 -3.35 2.26
C LYS A 14 3.82 -3.28 1.14
N MET A 15 4.77 -2.32 1.26
CA MET A 15 5.82 -2.13 0.25
C MET A 15 6.73 -3.36 0.15
N THR A 16 7.18 -3.90 1.29
CA THR A 16 8.10 -5.04 1.30
C THR A 16 7.43 -6.31 0.76
N VAL A 17 6.18 -6.56 1.14
CA VAL A 17 5.37 -7.65 0.56
C VAL A 17 5.18 -7.45 -0.94
N GLY A 18 4.89 -6.21 -1.38
CA GLY A 18 4.79 -5.89 -2.81
C GLY A 18 6.10 -6.11 -3.56
N GLN A 19 7.26 -5.80 -2.95
CA GLN A 19 8.59 -6.07 -3.52
C GLN A 19 8.84 -7.59 -3.68
N GLU A 20 8.46 -8.40 -2.68
CA GLU A 20 8.58 -9.86 -2.78
C GLU A 20 7.60 -10.46 -3.78
N LEU A 21 6.36 -9.96 -3.82
CA LEU A 21 5.36 -10.43 -4.81
C LEU A 21 5.79 -10.13 -6.25
N MET A 22 6.39 -8.95 -6.50
CA MET A 22 6.93 -8.60 -7.81
C MET A 22 8.06 -9.54 -8.28
N LYS A 23 8.80 -10.18 -7.35
CA LYS A 23 9.87 -11.14 -7.71
C LYS A 23 9.34 -12.49 -8.20
N ILE A 24 8.12 -12.84 -7.82
CA ILE A 24 7.51 -14.15 -8.09
C ILE A 24 6.32 -14.08 -9.04
N THR A 25 5.98 -12.87 -9.55
CA THR A 25 4.91 -12.63 -10.53
C THR A 25 5.41 -11.68 -11.61
N ASP A 26 4.67 -11.55 -12.72
CA ASP A 26 4.93 -10.58 -13.80
C ASP A 26 4.29 -9.19 -13.51
N LEU A 27 3.82 -8.97 -12.29
CA LEU A 27 3.23 -7.70 -11.86
C LEU A 27 4.29 -6.66 -11.51
N ARG A 28 3.96 -5.38 -11.68
CA ARG A 28 4.85 -4.25 -11.37
C ARG A 28 4.41 -3.53 -10.10
N LEU A 29 5.37 -3.28 -9.20
CA LEU A 29 5.08 -2.57 -7.94
C LEU A 29 5.04 -1.06 -8.14
N PHE A 30 3.90 -0.47 -7.78
CA PHE A 30 3.72 0.97 -7.58
C PHE A 30 3.35 1.24 -6.12
N HIS A 31 4.34 1.42 -5.26
CA HIS A 31 4.04 1.73 -3.86
C HIS A 31 3.80 3.23 -3.66
N ASN A 32 2.91 3.56 -2.75
CA ASN A 32 2.40 4.91 -2.50
C ASN A 32 3.48 6.01 -2.38
N HIS A 33 4.62 5.70 -1.74
CA HIS A 33 5.69 6.66 -1.54
C HIS A 33 6.50 6.98 -2.81
N MET A 34 6.34 6.24 -3.92
CA MET A 34 7.05 6.57 -5.17
C MET A 34 6.68 7.96 -5.70
N MET A 35 5.46 8.45 -5.40
CA MET A 35 5.05 9.81 -5.77
C MET A 35 5.09 10.78 -4.58
N ILE A 36 5.09 10.31 -3.35
CA ILE A 36 5.14 11.16 -2.16
C ILE A 36 6.54 11.75 -1.96
N GLU A 37 7.58 10.91 -2.03
CA GLU A 37 8.95 11.34 -1.71
C GLU A 37 9.47 12.44 -2.65
N PRO A 38 9.35 12.34 -4.00
CA PRO A 38 9.76 13.42 -4.91
C PRO A 38 8.99 14.72 -4.66
N VAL A 39 7.69 14.62 -4.36
CA VAL A 39 6.89 15.83 -4.08
C VAL A 39 7.35 16.51 -2.80
N ILE A 40 7.61 15.75 -1.73
CA ILE A 40 8.15 16.33 -0.49
C ILE A 40 9.53 16.96 -0.74
N GLU A 41 10.39 16.31 -1.50
CA GLU A 41 11.73 16.81 -1.82
C GLU A 41 11.68 18.13 -2.60
N ILE A 42 10.84 18.22 -3.65
CA ILE A 42 10.73 19.40 -4.50
C ILE A 42 10.03 20.58 -3.77
N PHE A 43 8.94 20.28 -3.05
CA PHE A 43 8.08 21.31 -2.44
C PHE A 43 8.43 21.60 -0.97
N ASN A 44 9.35 20.85 -0.37
CA ASN A 44 9.66 20.85 1.07
C ASN A 44 8.39 20.70 1.95
N SER A 45 7.35 20.07 1.42
CA SER A 45 6.07 19.85 2.10
C SER A 45 5.25 18.76 1.40
N PHE A 46 4.32 18.15 2.15
CA PHE A 46 3.34 17.24 1.57
C PHE A 46 2.29 18.01 0.76
N ASN A 47 2.12 17.66 -0.51
CA ASN A 47 1.10 18.25 -1.38
C ASN A 47 0.24 17.13 -2.00
N GLY A 48 -0.89 16.83 -1.35
CA GLY A 48 -1.80 15.76 -1.74
C GLY A 48 -2.33 15.89 -3.17
N LYS A 49 -2.65 17.12 -3.61
CA LYS A 49 -3.15 17.36 -4.97
C LYS A 49 -2.12 17.04 -6.06
N VAL A 50 -0.87 17.42 -5.84
CA VAL A 50 0.23 17.11 -6.79
C VAL A 50 0.51 15.60 -6.80
N ILE A 51 0.56 14.98 -5.61
CA ILE A 51 0.77 13.53 -5.48
C ILE A 51 -0.32 12.76 -6.22
N GLN A 52 -1.58 13.16 -6.05
CA GLN A 52 -2.71 12.51 -6.73
C GLN A 52 -2.57 12.61 -8.25
N ARG A 53 -2.34 13.80 -8.79
CA ARG A 53 -2.16 14.00 -10.24
C ARG A 53 -1.01 13.17 -10.81
N LEU A 54 0.11 13.04 -10.09
CA LEU A 54 1.23 12.20 -10.51
C LEU A 54 0.85 10.72 -10.54
N ARG A 55 0.06 10.25 -9.56
CA ARG A 55 -0.45 8.87 -9.56
C ARG A 55 -1.40 8.62 -10.73
N ASP A 56 -2.30 9.57 -11.01
CA ASP A 56 -3.25 9.47 -12.12
C ASP A 56 -2.51 9.31 -13.44
N VAL A 57 -1.48 10.13 -13.68
CA VAL A 57 -0.61 9.99 -14.87
C VAL A 57 0.05 8.61 -14.92
N VAL A 58 0.57 8.10 -13.80
CA VAL A 58 1.19 6.77 -13.76
C VAL A 58 0.16 5.69 -14.10
N PHE A 59 -1.05 5.72 -13.53
CA PHE A 59 -2.11 4.77 -13.85
C PHE A 59 -2.50 4.83 -15.33
N GLU A 60 -2.76 6.04 -15.85
CA GLU A 60 -3.16 6.25 -17.23
C GLU A 60 -2.12 5.73 -18.23
N GLU A 61 -0.85 6.03 -18.00
CA GLU A 61 0.22 5.58 -18.90
C GLU A 61 0.54 4.10 -18.72
N PHE A 62 0.45 3.56 -17.50
CA PHE A 62 0.66 2.13 -17.25
C PHE A 62 -0.38 1.27 -17.96
N LEU A 63 -1.64 1.69 -17.98
CA LEU A 63 -2.74 0.97 -18.65
C LEU A 63 -2.57 0.88 -20.18
N LYS A 64 -1.69 1.68 -20.77
CA LYS A 64 -1.35 1.63 -22.21
C LYS A 64 -0.20 0.67 -22.53
N THR A 65 0.39 0.06 -21.51
CA THR A 65 1.52 -0.88 -21.69
C THR A 65 1.05 -2.32 -21.81
N ASP A 66 1.95 -3.21 -22.23
CA ASP A 66 1.73 -4.66 -22.30
C ASP A 66 2.04 -5.37 -20.96
N ASN A 67 2.16 -4.63 -19.84
CA ASN A 67 2.36 -5.24 -18.52
C ASN A 67 1.12 -6.04 -18.11
N GLU A 68 1.33 -7.16 -17.41
CA GLU A 68 0.24 -8.03 -16.97
C GLU A 68 -0.65 -7.36 -15.91
N GLY A 69 -0.03 -6.57 -15.03
CA GLY A 69 -0.76 -5.85 -14.00
C GLY A 69 0.13 -5.11 -13.02
N MET A 70 -0.53 -4.47 -12.06
CA MET A 70 0.11 -3.61 -11.06
C MET A 70 -0.17 -4.11 -9.64
N ILE A 71 0.85 -4.00 -8.78
CA ILE A 71 0.72 -4.09 -7.33
C ILE A 71 0.70 -2.65 -6.82
N PHE A 72 -0.43 -2.18 -6.33
CA PHE A 72 -0.55 -0.84 -5.75
C PHE A 72 -0.69 -0.91 -4.24
N THR A 73 0.06 -0.07 -3.51
CA THR A 73 -0.03 -0.05 -2.04
C THR A 73 -0.59 1.28 -1.56
N VAL A 74 -1.61 1.23 -0.73
CA VAL A 74 -2.23 2.42 -0.15
C VAL A 74 -2.59 2.18 1.32
N MET A 75 -2.66 3.25 2.10
CA MET A 75 -3.31 3.24 3.40
C MET A 75 -4.77 3.68 3.19
N TRP A 76 -5.69 2.95 3.76
CA TRP A 76 -7.12 3.23 3.70
C TRP A 76 -7.65 3.45 5.11
N ALA A 77 -8.13 4.65 5.37
CA ALA A 77 -8.86 4.97 6.59
C ALA A 77 -10.36 4.73 6.36
N PHE A 78 -10.91 3.72 6.99
CA PHE A 78 -12.28 3.25 6.77
C PHE A 78 -13.36 4.22 7.34
N ASP A 79 -12.95 5.19 8.13
CA ASP A 79 -13.77 6.30 8.61
C ASP A 79 -13.73 7.54 7.70
N MET A 80 -12.96 7.47 6.58
CA MET A 80 -12.82 8.54 5.61
C MET A 80 -13.48 8.16 4.27
N PRO A 81 -14.65 8.72 3.92
CA PRO A 81 -15.33 8.42 2.64
C PRO A 81 -14.46 8.68 1.41
N SER A 82 -13.62 9.72 1.45
CA SER A 82 -12.69 10.06 0.37
C SER A 82 -11.68 8.96 0.04
N ASP A 83 -11.29 8.17 1.06
CA ASP A 83 -10.35 7.06 0.84
C ASP A 83 -11.03 5.90 0.12
N LEU A 84 -12.31 5.61 0.47
CA LEU A 84 -13.12 4.64 -0.26
C LEU A 84 -13.34 5.08 -1.72
N GLU A 85 -13.73 6.33 -1.93
CA GLU A 85 -13.94 6.90 -3.28
C GLU A 85 -12.67 6.74 -4.13
N TYR A 86 -11.52 7.09 -3.56
CA TYR A 86 -10.22 6.95 -4.23
C TYR A 86 -9.88 5.50 -4.57
N VAL A 87 -10.06 4.59 -3.62
CA VAL A 87 -9.78 3.16 -3.82
C VAL A 87 -10.69 2.59 -4.92
N LEU A 88 -11.97 2.93 -4.93
CA LEU A 88 -12.92 2.50 -5.96
C LEU A 88 -12.58 3.10 -7.33
N GLU A 89 -12.19 4.38 -7.37
CA GLU A 89 -11.75 5.03 -8.61
C GLU A 89 -10.52 4.32 -9.21
N VAL A 90 -9.50 4.04 -8.39
CA VAL A 90 -8.33 3.28 -8.86
C VAL A 90 -8.71 1.89 -9.33
N ALA A 91 -9.52 1.17 -8.55
CA ALA A 91 -9.97 -0.17 -8.88
C ALA A 91 -10.73 -0.23 -10.21
N SER A 92 -11.58 0.78 -10.49
CA SER A 92 -12.38 0.84 -11.72
C SER A 92 -11.59 0.96 -13.02
N LYS A 93 -10.30 1.28 -12.93
CA LYS A 93 -9.40 1.39 -14.08
C LYS A 93 -8.87 0.04 -14.57
N PHE A 94 -9.04 -1.05 -13.79
CA PHE A 94 -8.49 -2.36 -14.06
C PHE A 94 -9.58 -3.41 -14.29
N ASP A 95 -9.28 -4.45 -15.09
CA ASP A 95 -10.24 -5.50 -15.44
C ASP A 95 -10.47 -6.48 -14.28
N GLU A 96 -9.43 -6.75 -13.52
CA GLU A 96 -9.44 -7.68 -12.38
C GLU A 96 -8.79 -7.03 -11.15
N VAL A 97 -9.48 -7.06 -10.02
CA VAL A 97 -9.00 -6.47 -8.76
C VAL A 97 -8.92 -7.53 -7.67
N TYR A 98 -7.75 -7.62 -7.06
CA TYR A 98 -7.42 -8.48 -5.93
C TYR A 98 -7.03 -7.60 -4.75
N CYS A 99 -7.83 -7.59 -3.69
CA CYS A 99 -7.59 -6.76 -2.51
C CYS A 99 -6.95 -7.59 -1.39
N VAL A 100 -5.80 -7.16 -0.93
CA VAL A 100 -5.07 -7.77 0.19
C VAL A 100 -4.99 -6.79 1.34
N GLU A 101 -5.59 -7.14 2.47
CA GLU A 101 -5.47 -6.37 3.70
C GLU A 101 -4.43 -7.02 4.62
N LEU A 102 -3.37 -6.27 4.91
CA LEU A 102 -2.35 -6.68 5.88
C LEU A 102 -2.65 -6.05 7.24
N ILE A 103 -2.68 -6.89 8.27
CA ILE A 103 -2.75 -6.46 9.67
C ILE A 103 -1.53 -6.98 10.43
N ALA A 104 -1.08 -6.22 11.43
CA ALA A 104 -0.02 -6.64 12.34
C ALA A 104 -0.11 -5.87 13.65
N ASP A 105 0.42 -6.47 14.73
CA ASP A 105 0.52 -5.84 16.03
C ASP A 105 1.24 -4.48 15.95
N GLN A 106 0.77 -3.51 16.73
CA GLN A 106 1.35 -2.16 16.77
C GLN A 106 2.84 -2.20 17.13
N SER A 107 3.25 -3.00 18.12
CA SER A 107 4.64 -3.14 18.53
C SER A 107 5.54 -3.61 17.38
N VAL A 108 5.10 -4.59 16.61
CA VAL A 108 5.81 -5.08 15.42
C VAL A 108 5.89 -4.01 14.33
N ARG A 109 4.83 -3.24 14.12
CA ARG A 109 4.83 -2.14 13.15
C ARG A 109 5.78 -0.99 13.56
N LEU A 110 5.90 -0.69 14.85
CA LEU A 110 6.86 0.28 15.38
C LEU A 110 8.31 -0.17 15.11
N GLU A 111 8.63 -1.45 15.29
CA GLU A 111 9.94 -1.98 14.92
C GLU A 111 10.17 -1.97 13.40
N ARG A 112 9.17 -2.36 12.61
CA ARG A 112 9.25 -2.28 11.14
C ARG A 112 9.42 -0.85 10.63
N ASN A 113 8.94 0.15 11.38
CA ASN A 113 9.09 1.57 11.04
C ASN A 113 10.55 2.04 10.96
N LYS A 114 11.46 1.33 11.65
CA LYS A 114 12.89 1.63 11.77
C LYS A 114 13.76 0.84 10.80
N THR A 115 13.18 -0.04 9.98
CA THR A 115 13.95 -0.96 9.11
C THR A 115 14.69 -0.23 7.98
N GLY A 116 15.90 -0.72 7.64
CA GLY A 116 16.73 -0.16 6.58
C GLY A 116 16.03 -0.09 5.22
N ASN A 117 15.28 -1.14 4.84
CA ASN A 117 14.50 -1.14 3.59
C ASN A 117 13.47 0.01 3.55
N ARG A 118 12.78 0.27 4.66
CA ARG A 118 11.82 1.38 4.75
C ARG A 118 12.51 2.73 4.61
N LEU A 119 13.62 2.94 5.32
CA LEU A 119 14.35 4.22 5.33
C LEU A 119 15.08 4.49 4.01
N ALA A 120 15.50 3.45 3.30
CA ALA A 120 16.08 3.57 1.97
C ALA A 120 15.04 4.05 0.92
N ASN A 121 13.81 3.53 1.01
CA ASN A 121 12.74 3.83 0.04
C ASN A 121 11.83 5.00 0.44
N LYS A 122 11.96 5.55 1.66
CA LYS A 122 11.09 6.60 2.19
C LYS A 122 11.91 7.62 2.99
N ALA A 123 12.54 8.56 2.29
CA ALA A 123 13.37 9.60 2.90
C ALA A 123 12.61 10.40 3.97
N SER A 124 11.32 10.69 3.74
CA SER A 124 10.43 11.37 4.70
C SER A 124 10.21 10.63 6.02
N LYS A 125 10.68 9.38 6.14
CA LYS A 125 10.56 8.55 7.35
C LYS A 125 11.88 8.41 8.13
N ARG A 126 12.96 9.08 7.69
CA ARG A 126 14.28 9.01 8.32
C ARG A 126 14.36 9.72 9.67
N ASP A 127 13.53 10.73 9.89
CA ASP A 127 13.27 11.22 11.25
C ASP A 127 12.37 10.21 11.96
N LEU A 128 13.02 9.33 12.72
CA LEU A 128 12.37 8.20 13.37
C LEU A 128 11.34 8.64 14.41
N ALA A 129 11.64 9.70 15.18
CA ALA A 129 10.72 10.22 16.20
C ALA A 129 9.44 10.79 15.56
N ALA A 130 9.61 11.62 14.54
CA ALA A 130 8.46 12.18 13.80
C ALA A 130 7.69 11.08 13.05
N SER A 131 8.38 10.07 12.49
CA SER A 131 7.76 8.94 11.80
C SER A 131 6.93 8.07 12.75
N GLU A 132 7.45 7.78 13.94
CA GLU A 132 6.77 7.02 14.99
C GLU A 132 5.54 7.77 15.50
N GLN A 133 5.69 9.05 15.85
CA GLN A 133 4.58 9.88 16.30
C GLN A 133 3.46 9.96 15.27
N ARG A 134 3.79 10.08 13.98
CA ARG A 134 2.81 10.08 12.90
C ARG A 134 2.05 8.76 12.82
N LEU A 135 2.75 7.62 12.94
CA LEU A 135 2.12 6.30 12.94
C LEU A 135 1.10 6.15 14.07
N LEU A 136 1.50 6.57 15.28
CA LEU A 136 0.62 6.53 16.45
C LEU A 136 -0.59 7.48 16.29
N ASN A 137 -0.37 8.68 15.77
CA ASN A 137 -1.44 9.65 15.52
C ASN A 137 -2.42 9.17 14.45
N GLU A 138 -1.93 8.58 13.35
CA GLU A 138 -2.79 8.02 12.29
C GLU A 138 -3.72 6.95 12.88
N GLU A 139 -3.20 6.07 13.73
CA GLU A 139 -3.97 5.00 14.35
C GLU A 139 -4.92 5.48 15.45
N ALA A 140 -4.55 6.54 16.17
CA ALA A 140 -5.42 7.14 17.19
C ALA A 140 -6.60 7.91 16.60
N ASN A 141 -6.45 8.45 15.39
CA ASN A 141 -7.45 9.32 14.77
C ASN A 141 -8.28 8.62 13.69
N HIS A 142 -7.80 7.48 13.15
CA HIS A 142 -8.45 6.79 12.05
C HIS A 142 -8.56 5.29 12.29
N ARG A 143 -9.64 4.72 11.77
CA ARG A 143 -9.81 3.27 11.71
C ARG A 143 -9.12 2.72 10.47
N LEU A 144 -7.97 2.06 10.65
CA LEU A 144 -7.09 1.56 9.58
C LEU A 144 -7.23 0.04 9.32
N VAL A 145 -8.20 -0.61 9.98
CA VAL A 145 -8.53 -2.02 9.79
C VAL A 145 -10.01 -2.13 9.46
N SER A 146 -10.35 -2.93 8.45
CA SER A 146 -11.74 -3.08 8.01
C SER A 146 -12.58 -3.89 9.01
N LEU A 147 -13.89 -3.61 9.03
CA LEU A 147 -14.88 -4.44 9.70
C LEU A 147 -15.28 -5.62 8.80
N PRO A 148 -15.85 -6.70 9.35
CA PRO A 148 -16.37 -7.80 8.54
C PRO A 148 -17.38 -7.31 7.48
N GLY A 149 -17.15 -7.67 6.21
CA GLY A 149 -18.03 -7.31 5.09
C GLY A 149 -17.87 -5.88 4.56
N GLU A 150 -16.90 -5.09 5.06
CA GLU A 150 -16.70 -3.70 4.65
C GLU A 150 -15.88 -3.55 3.35
N ILE A 151 -15.08 -4.53 3.00
CA ILE A 151 -14.31 -4.52 1.76
C ILE A 151 -15.23 -4.87 0.58
N PRO A 152 -15.40 -3.97 -0.42
CA PRO A 152 -16.36 -4.16 -1.50
C PRO A 152 -15.82 -4.99 -2.68
N PHE A 153 -14.71 -5.71 -2.49
CA PHE A 153 -14.08 -6.53 -3.52
C PHE A 153 -14.35 -8.01 -3.31
N GLU A 154 -14.78 -8.71 -4.36
CA GLU A 154 -15.04 -10.15 -4.33
C GLU A 154 -13.74 -10.94 -4.06
N ASN A 155 -12.64 -10.57 -4.74
CA ASN A 155 -11.34 -11.18 -4.52
C ASN A 155 -10.64 -10.48 -3.36
N TYR A 156 -10.95 -10.87 -2.15
CA TYR A 156 -10.40 -10.30 -0.92
C TYR A 156 -9.68 -11.34 -0.07
N LEU A 157 -8.55 -10.92 0.51
CA LEU A 157 -7.75 -11.70 1.44
C LEU A 157 -7.22 -10.81 2.58
N ARG A 158 -7.54 -11.17 3.84
CA ARG A 158 -6.89 -10.56 5.01
C ARG A 158 -5.81 -11.49 5.53
N ILE A 159 -4.63 -10.93 5.81
CA ILE A 159 -3.49 -11.66 6.38
C ILE A 159 -3.01 -10.92 7.62
N ASP A 160 -3.01 -11.61 8.76
CA ASP A 160 -2.20 -11.18 9.91
C ASP A 160 -0.75 -11.59 9.65
N ASN A 161 0.07 -10.60 9.37
CA ASN A 161 1.48 -10.82 9.06
C ASN A 161 2.43 -10.46 10.23
N THR A 162 1.90 -10.39 11.47
CA THR A 162 2.68 -10.07 12.68
C THR A 162 3.95 -10.92 12.75
N LEU A 163 3.82 -12.24 12.57
CA LEU A 163 4.93 -13.20 12.68
C LEU A 163 5.40 -13.75 11.32
N LEU A 164 4.89 -13.23 10.20
CA LEU A 164 5.20 -13.75 8.88
C LEU A 164 6.29 -12.92 8.19
N ALA A 165 7.21 -13.62 7.51
CA ALA A 165 8.18 -12.99 6.63
C ALA A 165 7.50 -12.49 5.34
N PRO A 166 7.99 -11.40 4.71
CA PRO A 166 7.34 -10.80 3.55
C PRO A 166 7.23 -11.71 2.33
N ASP A 167 8.20 -12.57 2.10
CA ASP A 167 8.22 -13.56 1.03
C ASP A 167 7.17 -14.66 1.23
N VAL A 168 6.95 -15.08 2.48
CA VAL A 168 5.88 -16.01 2.84
C VAL A 168 4.51 -15.37 2.52
N VAL A 169 4.32 -14.12 2.93
CA VAL A 169 3.07 -13.38 2.64
C VAL A 169 2.86 -13.23 1.14
N ALA A 170 3.92 -12.91 0.39
CA ALA A 170 3.84 -12.80 -1.07
C ALA A 170 3.45 -14.14 -1.72
N SER A 171 4.00 -15.26 -1.25
CA SER A 171 3.65 -16.60 -1.72
C SER A 171 2.18 -16.94 -1.44
N MET A 172 1.68 -16.61 -0.25
CA MET A 172 0.26 -16.78 0.11
C MET A 172 -0.67 -15.99 -0.82
N ILE A 173 -0.30 -14.76 -1.16
CA ILE A 173 -1.08 -13.91 -2.08
C ILE A 173 -1.11 -14.53 -3.48
N LYS A 174 0.08 -14.91 -4.00
CA LYS A 174 0.22 -15.56 -5.30
C LYS A 174 -0.63 -16.83 -5.40
N GLU A 175 -0.52 -17.72 -4.42
CA GLU A 175 -1.26 -18.97 -4.38
C GLU A 175 -2.77 -18.74 -4.31
N LYS A 176 -3.22 -17.84 -3.41
CA LYS A 176 -4.65 -17.54 -3.21
C LYS A 176 -5.34 -17.06 -4.48
N PHE A 177 -4.66 -16.23 -5.26
CA PHE A 177 -5.24 -15.57 -6.44
C PHE A 177 -4.73 -16.14 -7.77
N SER A 178 -3.88 -17.15 -7.73
CA SER A 178 -3.29 -17.78 -8.93
C SER A 178 -2.61 -16.76 -9.86
N LEU A 179 -1.78 -15.90 -9.26
CA LEU A 179 -1.05 -14.82 -9.95
C LEU A 179 0.24 -15.33 -10.60
#